data_06bba70dfa899f3693064f5125d52128
#
_entry.id   06bba70dfa899f3693064f5125d52128
#
_cell.length_a   1.000
_cell.length_b   1.000
_cell.length_c   1.000
_cell.angle_alpha   90.00
_cell.angle_beta   90.00
_cell.angle_gamma   90.00
#
_symmetry.space_group_name_H-M   'P 1'
#
loop_
_entity.id
_entity.type
_entity.pdbx_description
1 polymer ?
#
loop_
_entity_poly.entity_id
_entity_poly.type
_entity_poly.pdbx_seq_one_letter_code
_entity_poly.pdbx_strand_id
1 'polypeptide(L)'
;MKRFVIIIRGPIQGISGENSIANEEELEVIKTWLRDLKSKYSDMLYQKFTGPQSYFSKSGKIENIIIQQIDGGEISQIVTLILPSIDVATEIAMSFPFPNTFYTIELREMS
;
A
#
# COMPACT_ATOMS: atom_id res chain seq x y z
N MET A 1 13.03 6.78 18.29
CA MET A 1 11.93 6.40 17.38
C MET A 1 12.33 6.65 15.95
N LYS A 2 11.94 5.77 15.08
CA LYS A 2 12.25 5.85 13.65
C LYS A 2 10.96 5.87 12.85
N ARG A 3 11.02 6.46 11.65
CA ARG A 3 9.88 6.53 10.75
C ARG A 3 9.97 5.40 9.73
N PHE A 4 8.83 4.73 9.52
CA PHE A 4 8.72 3.64 8.56
C PHE A 4 7.56 3.88 7.63
N VAL A 5 7.68 3.43 6.40
CA VAL A 5 6.58 3.43 5.45
C VAL A 5 6.28 1.99 5.04
N ILE A 6 5.00 1.66 5.05
CA ILE A 6 4.50 0.39 4.53
C ILE A 6 3.78 0.70 3.23
N ILE A 7 4.26 0.12 2.15
CA ILE A 7 3.68 0.31 0.82
C ILE A 7 2.86 -0.92 0.48
N ILE A 8 1.56 -0.73 0.32
CA ILE A 8 0.64 -1.81 -0.03
C ILE A 8 0.39 -1.74 -1.52
N ARG A 9 0.78 -2.79 -2.25
CA ARG A 9 0.57 -2.92 -3.69
C ARG A 9 -0.52 -3.94 -3.94
N GLY A 10 -1.39 -3.66 -4.89
CA GLY A 10 -2.47 -4.57 -5.21
C GLY A 10 -3.62 -3.87 -5.91
N PRO A 11 -4.81 -4.49 -5.93
CA PRO A 11 -5.98 -3.92 -6.59
C PRO A 11 -6.36 -2.56 -6.05
N ILE A 12 -6.71 -1.64 -6.95
CA ILE A 12 -7.12 -0.28 -6.60
C ILE A 12 -8.61 -0.14 -6.90
N GLN A 13 -9.33 0.44 -5.95
CA GLN A 13 -10.75 0.69 -6.11
C GLN A 13 -10.98 1.76 -7.19
N GLY A 14 -11.91 1.51 -8.09
CA GLY A 14 -12.32 2.49 -9.10
C GLY A 14 -11.57 2.41 -10.42
N ILE A 15 -10.57 1.54 -10.53
CA ILE A 15 -9.88 1.31 -11.81
C ILE A 15 -10.49 0.09 -12.47
N SER A 16 -10.90 0.24 -13.74
CA SER A 16 -11.49 -0.85 -14.51
C SER A 16 -10.42 -1.86 -14.92
N GLY A 17 -10.78 -3.16 -14.80
CA GLY A 17 -9.89 -4.27 -15.11
C GLY A 17 -10.14 -5.40 -14.14
N GLU A 18 -10.29 -6.63 -14.63
CA GLU A 18 -10.74 -7.76 -13.80
C GLU A 18 -9.84 -8.03 -12.60
N ASN A 19 -8.53 -7.80 -12.73
CA ASN A 19 -7.56 -8.09 -11.68
C ASN A 19 -7.13 -6.87 -10.89
N SER A 20 -7.68 -5.69 -11.19
CA SER A 20 -7.27 -4.45 -10.54
C SER A 20 -8.33 -3.84 -9.65
N ILE A 21 -9.49 -4.49 -9.52
CA ILE A 21 -10.59 -4.02 -8.66
C ILE A 21 -10.61 -4.87 -7.40
N ALA A 22 -10.48 -4.21 -6.25
CA ALA A 22 -10.68 -4.87 -4.97
C ALA A 22 -12.18 -4.99 -4.70
N ASN A 23 -12.64 -6.16 -4.23
CA ASN A 23 -14.03 -6.31 -3.84
C ASN A 23 -14.28 -5.73 -2.45
N GLU A 24 -15.55 -5.57 -2.09
CA GLU A 24 -15.94 -4.94 -0.83
C GLU A 24 -15.44 -5.69 0.39
N GLU A 25 -15.44 -7.01 0.35
CA GLU A 25 -14.97 -7.83 1.47
C GLU A 25 -13.48 -7.61 1.72
N GLU A 26 -12.69 -7.58 0.66
CA GLU A 26 -11.25 -7.32 0.76
C GLU A 26 -10.98 -5.94 1.33
N LEU A 27 -11.73 -4.93 0.86
CA LEU A 27 -11.58 -3.56 1.34
C LEU A 27 -11.94 -3.45 2.83
N GLU A 28 -12.98 -4.15 3.28
CA GLU A 28 -13.37 -4.13 4.69
C GLU A 28 -12.31 -4.77 5.58
N VAL A 29 -11.69 -5.86 5.14
CA VAL A 29 -10.62 -6.51 5.88
C VAL A 29 -9.44 -5.56 6.05
N ILE A 30 -9.05 -4.87 4.99
CA ILE A 30 -7.95 -3.91 5.02
C ILE A 30 -8.31 -2.70 5.91
N LYS A 31 -9.52 -2.17 5.79
CA LYS A 31 -9.99 -1.06 6.62
C LYS A 31 -9.93 -1.39 8.11
N THR A 32 -10.31 -2.60 8.46
CA THR A 32 -10.27 -3.06 9.85
C THR A 32 -8.83 -3.07 10.36
N TRP A 33 -7.91 -3.61 9.58
CA TRP A 33 -6.49 -3.62 9.91
C TRP A 33 -5.96 -2.20 10.12
N LEU A 34 -6.28 -1.28 9.21
CA LEU A 34 -5.87 0.12 9.30
C LEU A 34 -6.45 0.81 10.53
N ARG A 35 -7.72 0.54 10.84
CA ARG A 35 -8.40 1.10 12.01
C ARG A 35 -7.73 0.63 13.31
N ASP A 36 -7.38 -0.65 13.37
CA ASP A 36 -6.72 -1.22 14.54
C ASP A 36 -5.32 -0.63 14.73
N LEU A 37 -4.58 -0.43 13.63
CA LEU A 37 -3.27 0.23 13.68
C LEU A 37 -3.40 1.66 14.17
N LYS A 38 -4.38 2.41 13.67
CA LYS A 38 -4.58 3.81 14.05
C LYS A 38 -4.91 3.94 15.54
N SER A 39 -5.64 2.97 16.10
CA SER A 39 -5.97 2.99 17.52
C SER A 39 -4.75 2.73 18.39
N LYS A 40 -3.77 1.97 17.91
CA LYS A 40 -2.54 1.69 18.64
C LYS A 40 -1.46 2.74 18.43
N TYR A 41 -1.42 3.32 17.23
CA TYR A 41 -0.39 4.27 16.81
C TYR A 41 -1.06 5.54 16.32
N SER A 42 -1.33 6.46 17.22
CA SER A 42 -2.07 7.69 16.89
C SER A 42 -1.35 8.58 15.89
N ASP A 43 -0.02 8.44 15.79
CA ASP A 43 0.80 9.19 14.83
C ASP A 43 0.75 8.61 13.42
N MET A 44 0.05 7.50 13.23
CA MET A 44 -0.05 6.87 11.93
C MET A 44 -0.70 7.80 10.91
N LEU A 45 -0.07 7.90 9.74
CA LEU A 45 -0.64 8.58 8.59
C LEU A 45 -0.91 7.53 7.53
N TYR A 46 -2.00 7.74 6.80
CA TYR A 46 -2.37 6.79 5.78
C TYR A 46 -2.97 7.49 4.59
N GLN A 47 -2.63 7.03 3.40
CA GLN A 47 -3.14 7.55 2.14
C GLN A 47 -3.56 6.41 1.25
N LYS A 48 -4.71 6.58 0.61
CA LYS A 48 -5.27 5.63 -0.33
C LYS A 48 -5.21 6.24 -1.72
N PHE A 49 -4.81 5.44 -2.69
CA PHE A 49 -4.78 5.88 -4.09
C PHE A 49 -5.99 5.32 -4.83
N THR A 50 -6.64 6.18 -5.59
CA THR A 50 -7.77 5.81 -6.45
C THR A 50 -7.57 6.49 -7.79
N GLY A 51 -7.96 5.85 -8.86
CA GLY A 51 -7.90 6.43 -10.19
C GLY A 51 -6.59 6.16 -10.93
N PRO A 52 -6.46 6.72 -12.12
CA PRO A 52 -5.34 6.41 -13.00
C PRO A 52 -4.03 7.05 -12.50
N GLN A 53 -2.93 6.42 -12.87
CA GLN A 53 -1.60 6.90 -12.55
C GLN A 53 -0.91 7.32 -13.82
N SER A 54 0.05 8.24 -13.67
CA SER A 54 0.88 8.71 -14.77
C SER A 54 2.34 8.59 -14.38
N TYR A 55 3.18 8.29 -15.34
CA TYR A 55 4.61 8.14 -15.15
C TYR A 55 5.35 9.16 -16.01
N PHE A 56 6.38 9.76 -15.44
CA PHE A 56 7.16 10.78 -16.12
C PHE A 56 8.64 10.44 -16.02
N SER A 57 9.36 10.70 -17.09
CA SER A 57 10.83 10.67 -17.12
C SER A 57 11.33 12.06 -17.42
N LYS A 58 12.65 12.22 -17.50
CA LYS A 58 13.26 13.50 -17.85
C LYS A 58 12.80 13.99 -19.23
N SER A 59 12.45 13.07 -20.11
CA SER A 59 11.99 13.40 -21.47
C SER A 59 10.48 13.67 -21.55
N GLY A 60 9.74 13.56 -20.44
CA GLY A 60 8.31 13.84 -20.38
C GLY A 60 7.49 12.66 -19.87
N LYS A 61 6.21 12.69 -20.21
CA LYS A 61 5.28 11.64 -19.76
C LYS A 61 5.55 10.32 -20.48
N ILE A 62 5.58 9.25 -19.70
CA ILE A 62 5.72 7.89 -20.24
C ILE A 62 4.33 7.34 -20.52
N GLU A 63 4.08 7.00 -21.79
CA GLU A 63 2.83 6.39 -22.20
C GLU A 63 2.95 4.87 -22.26
N ASN A 64 1.80 4.20 -22.15
CA ASN A 64 1.68 2.75 -22.37
C ASN A 64 2.58 1.89 -21.47
N ILE A 65 2.85 2.35 -20.24
CA ILE A 65 3.62 1.54 -19.32
C ILE A 65 2.76 0.34 -18.87
N ILE A 66 3.38 -0.83 -18.82
CA ILE A 66 2.70 -2.05 -18.38
C ILE A 66 2.97 -2.19 -16.88
N ILE A 67 1.94 -1.97 -16.07
CA ILE A 67 2.06 -1.98 -14.60
C ILE A 67 2.49 -3.33 -14.05
N GLN A 68 2.14 -4.42 -14.73
CA GLN A 68 2.57 -5.75 -14.33
C GLN A 68 4.10 -5.93 -14.34
N GLN A 69 4.81 -5.03 -15.01
CA GLN A 69 6.27 -5.05 -15.02
C GLN A 69 6.86 -4.41 -13.76
N ILE A 70 6.02 -3.69 -13.00
CA ILE A 70 6.42 -3.14 -11.72
C ILE A 70 6.21 -4.23 -10.67
N ASP A 71 7.27 -4.51 -9.91
CA ASP A 71 7.23 -5.57 -8.90
C ASP A 71 6.11 -5.33 -7.89
N GLY A 72 5.20 -6.29 -7.78
CA GLY A 72 4.06 -6.21 -6.87
C GLY A 72 2.88 -5.40 -7.38
N GLY A 73 2.95 -4.85 -8.60
CA GLY A 73 1.84 -4.12 -9.22
C GLY A 73 1.67 -2.69 -8.72
N GLU A 74 0.44 -2.19 -8.75
CA GLU A 74 0.12 -0.81 -8.39
C GLU A 74 0.18 -0.56 -6.89
N ILE A 75 0.63 0.64 -6.51
CA ILE A 75 0.55 1.08 -5.12
C ILE A 75 -0.90 1.46 -4.84
N SER A 76 -1.53 0.73 -3.93
CA SER A 76 -2.91 1.03 -3.56
C SER A 76 -3.00 1.91 -2.32
N GLN A 77 -2.10 1.72 -1.36
CA GLN A 77 -2.12 2.48 -0.11
C GLN A 77 -0.70 2.63 0.44
N ILE A 78 -0.50 3.71 1.20
CA ILE A 78 0.76 3.96 1.91
C ILE A 78 0.42 4.27 3.36
N VAL A 79 1.13 3.59 4.28
CA VAL A 79 0.98 3.81 5.72
C VAL A 79 2.33 4.26 6.26
N THR A 80 2.34 5.38 7.00
CA THR A 80 3.55 5.89 7.64
C THR A 80 3.39 5.79 9.16
N LEU A 81 4.41 5.26 9.82
CA LEU A 81 4.40 5.01 11.26
C LEU A 81 5.72 5.45 11.89
N ILE A 82 5.65 5.90 13.14
CA ILE A 82 6.84 6.17 13.94
C ILE A 82 6.94 5.05 14.98
N LEU A 83 8.01 4.27 14.91
CA LEU A 83 8.14 3.03 15.67
C LEU A 83 9.54 2.93 16.29
N PRO A 84 9.69 2.15 17.38
CA PRO A 84 10.99 2.03 18.04
C PRO A 84 12.05 1.28 17.23
N SER A 85 11.66 0.33 16.38
CA SER A 85 12.63 -0.51 15.70
C SER A 85 12.07 -1.14 14.43
N ILE A 86 12.97 -1.64 13.59
CA ILE A 86 12.59 -2.41 12.40
C ILE A 86 11.85 -3.70 12.77
N ASP A 87 12.14 -4.28 13.92
CA ASP A 87 11.48 -5.51 14.36
C ASP A 87 9.99 -5.26 14.60
N VAL A 88 9.64 -4.15 15.24
CA VAL A 88 8.23 -3.78 15.44
C VAL A 88 7.57 -3.50 14.11
N ALA A 89 8.25 -2.77 13.22
CA ALA A 89 7.73 -2.47 11.89
C ALA A 89 7.47 -3.76 11.08
N THR A 90 8.37 -4.72 11.18
CA THR A 90 8.23 -6.00 10.50
C THR A 90 7.00 -6.77 11.02
N GLU A 91 6.80 -6.79 12.32
CA GLU A 91 5.62 -7.44 12.90
C GLU A 91 4.33 -6.82 12.39
N ILE A 92 4.30 -5.48 12.30
CA ILE A 92 3.13 -4.78 11.78
C ILE A 92 2.90 -5.14 10.31
N ALA A 93 3.94 -5.11 9.48
CA ALA A 93 3.83 -5.46 8.08
C ALA A 93 3.32 -6.90 7.89
N MET A 94 3.83 -7.83 8.70
CA MET A 94 3.41 -9.22 8.64
C MET A 94 1.98 -9.45 9.13
N SER A 95 1.43 -8.52 9.88
CA SER A 95 0.04 -8.59 10.35
C SER A 95 -0.99 -8.18 9.28
N PHE A 96 -0.53 -7.71 8.11
CA PHE A 96 -1.43 -7.37 7.02
C PHE A 96 -2.23 -8.62 6.62
N PRO A 97 -3.55 -8.50 6.46
CA PRO A 97 -4.41 -9.68 6.27
C PRO A 97 -4.29 -10.40 4.93
N PHE A 98 -3.65 -9.81 3.91
CA PHE A 98 -3.48 -10.42 2.59
C PHE A 98 -4.76 -11.08 2.09
N PRO A 99 -5.81 -10.30 1.77
CA PRO A 99 -7.10 -10.87 1.38
C PRO A 99 -7.03 -11.70 0.10
N ASN A 100 -5.98 -11.54 -0.70
CA ASN A 100 -5.74 -12.38 -1.87
C ASN A 100 -4.26 -12.32 -2.26
N THR A 101 -3.88 -13.08 -3.29
CA THR A 101 -2.49 -13.20 -3.72
C THR A 101 -1.99 -12.01 -4.55
N PHE A 102 -2.85 -11.07 -4.89
CA PHE A 102 -2.45 -9.89 -5.66
C PHE A 102 -1.84 -8.81 -4.78
N TYR A 103 -1.96 -8.91 -3.46
CA TYR A 103 -1.39 -7.93 -2.55
C TYR A 103 0.03 -8.29 -2.17
N THR A 104 0.90 -7.30 -2.15
CA THR A 104 2.25 -7.39 -1.59
C THR A 104 2.50 -6.21 -0.68
N ILE A 105 3.40 -6.41 0.28
CA ILE A 105 3.76 -5.39 1.27
C ILE A 105 5.24 -5.11 1.15
N GLU A 106 5.58 -3.83 1.05
CA GLU A 106 6.96 -3.38 1.06
C GLU A 106 7.16 -2.51 2.30
N LEU A 107 8.19 -2.79 3.07
CA LEU A 107 8.52 -2.02 4.27
C LEU A 107 9.83 -1.27 4.03
N ARG A 108 9.83 0.04 4.31
CA ARG A 108 11.02 0.86 4.21
C ARG A 108 11.19 1.74 5.43
N GLU A 109 12.43 1.89 5.88
CA GLU A 109 12.77 2.87 6.88
C GLU A 109 12.98 4.21 6.19
N MET A 110 12.47 5.27 6.79
CA MET A 110 12.60 6.63 6.26
C MET A 110 13.57 7.41 7.12
N SER A 111 14.45 8.13 6.49
CA SER A 111 15.39 9.02 7.19
C SER A 111 14.78 10.40 7.44
#